data_85d3507565bef08cc26d3ca6fe0b549a
#
_entry.id   85d3507565bef08cc26d3ca6fe0b549a
#
_cell.length_a   1.000
_cell.length_b   1.000
_cell.length_c   1.000
_cell.angle_alpha   90.00
_cell.angle_beta   90.00
_cell.angle_gamma   90.00
#
_symmetry.space_group_name_H-M   'P 1'
#
loop_
_entity.id
_entity.type
_entity.pdbx_description
1 polymer ?
#
loop_
_entity_poly.entity_id
_entity_poly.type
_entity_poly.pdbx_seq_one_letter_code
_entity_poly.pdbx_strand_id
1 'polypeptide(L)'
;ESVKLKESGKVKEVVAISIGEDKAQESIRKALAVGADKGIHVKIDSYVEPLGIAKILKKIVEKEKPDMVFLGKQAIDDDCNQTGQMLAALLNWPQATFTSKVNLKDKSIEIIREIDEGLETVEVNLPAVVTCDLRLNEPRFASLPNIMKAKKKPLEQIDASELGIDTKPRIEQIKVEEPPKRKAGIKVANVEELVQKLKN
;
A
#
# COMPACT_ATOMS: atom_id res chain seq x y z
N GLU A 1 -3.76 1.56 10.84
CA GLU A 1 -4.25 0.33 11.47
C GLU A 1 -3.15 -0.36 12.28
N SER A 2 -1.96 -0.56 11.73
CA SER A 2 -0.85 -1.22 12.44
C SER A 2 -0.58 -0.62 13.82
N VAL A 3 -0.56 0.71 13.92
CA VAL A 3 -0.39 1.41 15.22
C VAL A 3 -1.58 1.18 16.16
N LYS A 4 -2.81 1.14 15.64
CA LYS A 4 -4.02 0.83 16.42
C LYS A 4 -4.00 -0.59 16.98
N LEU A 5 -3.56 -1.57 16.17
CA LEU A 5 -3.36 -2.95 16.62
C LEU A 5 -2.29 -3.04 17.72
N LYS A 6 -1.22 -2.25 17.61
CA LYS A 6 -0.20 -2.18 18.65
C LYS A 6 -0.72 -1.57 19.94
N GLU A 7 -1.43 -0.46 19.88
CA GLU A 7 -2.02 0.20 21.05
C GLU A 7 -3.03 -0.69 21.78
N SER A 8 -3.71 -1.56 21.04
CA SER A 8 -4.58 -2.58 21.63
C SER A 8 -3.86 -3.82 22.18
N GLY A 9 -2.50 -3.84 22.14
CA GLY A 9 -1.68 -4.94 22.61
C GLY A 9 -1.67 -6.18 21.72
N LYS A 10 -2.27 -6.11 20.52
CA LYS A 10 -2.37 -7.25 19.59
C LYS A 10 -1.08 -7.48 18.78
N VAL A 11 -0.28 -6.45 18.56
CA VAL A 11 1.03 -6.55 17.89
C VAL A 11 2.12 -5.88 18.74
N LYS A 12 3.35 -6.37 18.62
CA LYS A 12 4.49 -5.94 19.45
C LYS A 12 5.22 -4.76 18.83
N GLU A 13 5.46 -4.79 17.53
CA GLU A 13 6.29 -3.83 16.82
C GLU A 13 5.64 -3.44 15.49
N VAL A 14 5.83 -2.17 15.10
CA VAL A 14 5.41 -1.63 13.81
C VAL A 14 6.63 -1.03 13.11
N VAL A 15 6.98 -1.58 11.96
CA VAL A 15 8.08 -1.13 11.11
C VAL A 15 7.52 -0.39 9.91
N ALA A 16 7.99 0.83 9.69
CA ALA A 16 7.62 1.64 8.53
C ALA A 16 8.70 1.53 7.45
N ILE A 17 8.30 1.21 6.21
CA ILE A 17 9.22 1.05 5.08
C ILE A 17 8.85 2.05 3.99
N SER A 18 9.85 2.65 3.38
CA SER A 18 9.70 3.43 2.15
C SER A 18 10.88 3.17 1.22
N ILE A 19 10.59 3.12 -0.08
CA ILE A 19 11.56 2.87 -1.15
C ILE A 19 11.56 4.10 -2.05
N GLY A 20 12.73 4.61 -2.39
CA GLY A 20 12.88 5.77 -3.25
C GLY A 20 14.06 6.66 -2.89
N GLU A 21 14.09 7.85 -3.46
CA GLU A 21 15.12 8.86 -3.21
C GLU A 21 15.19 9.27 -1.73
N ASP A 22 16.20 10.04 -1.35
CA ASP A 22 16.39 10.50 0.05
C ASP A 22 15.15 11.18 0.65
N LYS A 23 14.34 11.84 -0.17
CA LYS A 23 13.07 12.47 0.24
C LYS A 23 12.05 11.47 0.81
N ALA A 24 12.13 10.19 0.44
CA ALA A 24 11.25 9.13 0.97
C ALA A 24 11.37 8.96 2.50
N GLN A 25 12.51 9.36 3.09
CA GLN A 25 12.69 9.36 4.55
C GLN A 25 11.68 10.26 5.28
N GLU A 26 11.19 11.33 4.66
CA GLU A 26 10.19 12.21 5.27
C GLU A 26 8.89 11.45 5.55
N SER A 27 8.48 10.56 4.64
CA SER A 27 7.29 9.71 4.81
C SER A 27 7.48 8.73 5.96
N ILE A 28 8.67 8.15 6.11
CA ILE A 28 8.99 7.29 7.24
C ILE A 28 8.96 8.09 8.55
N ARG A 29 9.53 9.29 8.58
CA ARG A 29 9.48 10.15 9.78
C ARG A 29 8.05 10.50 10.19
N LYS A 30 7.13 10.69 9.23
CA LYS A 30 5.69 10.86 9.52
C LYS A 30 5.11 9.60 10.13
N ALA A 31 5.40 8.41 9.59
CA ALA A 31 4.95 7.13 10.16
C ALA A 31 5.49 6.92 11.59
N LEU A 32 6.75 7.25 11.84
CA LEU A 32 7.36 7.21 13.17
C LEU A 32 6.68 8.18 14.15
N ALA A 33 6.24 9.34 13.66
CA ALA A 33 5.55 10.35 14.49
C ALA A 33 4.13 9.93 14.87
N VAL A 34 3.43 9.14 14.03
CA VAL A 34 2.10 8.61 14.35
C VAL A 34 2.14 7.31 15.15
N GLY A 35 3.32 6.70 15.36
CA GLY A 35 3.43 5.59 16.31
C GLY A 35 4.27 4.39 15.87
N ALA A 36 4.79 4.32 14.65
CA ALA A 36 5.72 3.26 14.25
C ALA A 36 6.98 3.28 15.13
N ASP A 37 7.63 2.13 15.31
CA ASP A 37 8.77 1.97 16.22
C ASP A 37 10.10 2.27 15.54
N LYS A 38 10.30 1.70 14.35
CA LYS A 38 11.49 1.92 13.53
C LYS A 38 11.11 2.12 12.08
N GLY A 39 12.02 2.70 11.32
CA GLY A 39 11.91 2.92 9.89
C GLY A 39 13.01 2.22 9.11
N ILE A 40 12.69 1.80 7.88
CA ILE A 40 13.65 1.30 6.91
C ILE A 40 13.46 2.10 5.62
N HIS A 41 14.51 2.77 5.20
CA HIS A 41 14.57 3.45 3.92
C HIS A 41 15.42 2.63 2.96
N VAL A 42 14.81 2.15 1.88
CA VAL A 42 15.58 1.55 0.77
C VAL A 42 15.82 2.64 -0.27
N LYS A 43 17.07 3.09 -0.34
CA LYS A 43 17.46 4.16 -1.26
C LYS A 43 17.58 3.63 -2.68
N ILE A 44 16.90 4.29 -3.60
CA ILE A 44 17.00 4.09 -5.03
C ILE A 44 16.62 5.39 -5.75
N ASP A 45 17.49 5.85 -6.66
CA ASP A 45 17.31 7.14 -7.35
C ASP A 45 16.68 6.98 -8.76
N SER A 46 16.45 5.75 -9.20
CA SER A 46 15.81 5.44 -10.48
C SER A 46 14.35 5.02 -10.30
N TYR A 47 13.55 5.19 -11.35
CA TYR A 47 12.20 4.65 -11.38
C TYR A 47 12.23 3.12 -11.27
N VAL A 48 11.34 2.57 -10.45
CA VAL A 48 11.20 1.11 -10.23
C VAL A 48 9.75 0.72 -10.42
N GLU A 49 9.51 -0.24 -11.30
CA GLU A 49 8.20 -0.80 -11.55
C GLU A 49 7.65 -1.58 -10.34
N PRO A 50 6.32 -1.78 -10.23
CA PRO A 50 5.70 -2.51 -9.12
C PRO A 50 6.33 -3.87 -8.79
N LEU A 51 6.75 -4.63 -9.80
CA LEU A 51 7.45 -5.91 -9.60
C LEU A 51 8.83 -5.71 -8.94
N GLY A 52 9.56 -4.69 -9.33
CA GLY A 52 10.85 -4.33 -8.70
C GLY A 52 10.65 -3.96 -7.23
N ILE A 53 9.65 -3.13 -6.93
CA ILE A 53 9.27 -2.77 -5.56
C ILE A 53 8.90 -4.02 -4.75
N ALA A 54 8.08 -4.92 -5.31
CA ALA A 54 7.69 -6.17 -4.64
C ALA A 54 8.90 -7.07 -4.33
N LYS A 55 9.89 -7.14 -5.23
CA LYS A 55 11.14 -7.89 -4.98
C LYS A 55 11.97 -7.27 -3.86
N ILE A 56 12.08 -5.95 -3.82
CA ILE A 56 12.75 -5.22 -2.72
C ILE A 56 12.04 -5.51 -1.39
N LEU A 57 10.71 -5.34 -1.35
CA LEU A 57 9.91 -5.62 -0.16
C LEU A 57 10.07 -7.06 0.31
N LYS A 58 10.12 -8.03 -0.61
CA LYS A 58 10.38 -9.44 -0.26
C LYS A 58 11.66 -9.58 0.54
N LYS A 59 12.77 -8.94 0.12
CA LYS A 59 14.05 -9.00 0.85
C LYS A 59 13.95 -8.41 2.25
N ILE A 60 13.22 -7.32 2.39
CA ILE A 60 12.99 -6.72 3.70
C ILE A 60 12.10 -7.62 4.57
N VAL A 61 11.07 -8.24 4.01
CA VAL A 61 10.22 -9.21 4.73
C VAL A 61 11.04 -10.44 5.17
N GLU A 62 11.92 -10.96 4.33
CA GLU A 62 12.81 -12.08 4.69
C GLU A 62 13.78 -11.72 5.85
N LYS A 63 14.22 -10.44 5.92
CA LYS A 63 15.06 -9.91 7.00
C LYS A 63 14.28 -9.69 8.30
N GLU A 64 13.16 -8.98 8.22
CA GLU A 64 12.39 -8.51 9.37
C GLU A 64 11.42 -9.59 9.91
N LYS A 65 11.02 -10.55 9.09
CA LYS A 65 10.11 -11.68 9.41
C LYS A 65 8.81 -11.24 10.10
N PRO A 66 8.07 -10.29 9.54
CA PRO A 66 6.81 -9.85 10.10
C PRO A 66 5.72 -10.92 9.93
N ASP A 67 4.70 -10.87 10.81
CA ASP A 67 3.49 -11.68 10.66
C ASP A 67 2.50 -11.08 9.65
N MET A 68 2.59 -9.76 9.42
CA MET A 68 1.70 -9.05 8.49
C MET A 68 2.45 -7.94 7.75
N VAL A 69 2.09 -7.74 6.49
CA VAL A 69 2.54 -6.59 5.69
C VAL A 69 1.32 -5.80 5.25
N PHE A 70 1.25 -4.53 5.64
CA PHE A 70 0.21 -3.60 5.21
C PHE A 70 0.74 -2.65 4.15
N LEU A 71 0.01 -2.53 3.04
CA LEU A 71 0.29 -1.57 1.97
C LEU A 71 -1.00 -0.82 1.59
N GLY A 72 -0.87 0.35 0.99
CA GLY A 72 -2.00 0.95 0.28
C GLY A 72 -2.43 0.05 -0.89
N LYS A 73 -3.72 0.01 -1.19
CA LYS A 73 -4.23 -0.80 -2.31
C LYS A 73 -3.69 -0.34 -3.66
N GLN A 74 -3.50 0.97 -3.82
CA GLN A 74 -3.27 1.60 -5.11
C GLN A 74 -2.63 2.96 -4.92
N ALA A 75 -1.62 3.29 -5.71
CA ALA A 75 -1.03 4.62 -5.78
C ALA A 75 -1.81 5.48 -6.78
N ILE A 76 -1.93 6.78 -6.53
CA ILE A 76 -2.71 7.69 -7.37
C ILE A 76 -1.97 8.12 -8.64
N ASP A 77 -0.65 7.98 -8.64
CA ASP A 77 0.24 8.39 -9.72
C ASP A 77 0.30 7.39 -10.87
N ASP A 78 0.44 6.09 -10.56
CA ASP A 78 0.55 5.03 -11.57
C ASP A 78 -0.71 4.17 -11.71
N ASP A 79 -1.59 4.20 -10.71
CA ASP A 79 -2.89 3.50 -10.68
C ASP A 79 -2.81 1.98 -10.92
N CYS A 80 -1.64 1.39 -10.77
CA CYS A 80 -1.38 -0.01 -11.15
C CYS A 80 -2.05 -1.05 -10.26
N ASN A 81 -2.21 -0.79 -8.96
CA ASN A 81 -2.78 -1.73 -7.98
C ASN A 81 -2.15 -3.15 -8.04
N GLN A 82 -0.83 -3.25 -8.12
CA GLN A 82 -0.13 -4.52 -8.37
C GLN A 82 0.86 -4.93 -7.28
N THR A 83 1.48 -3.98 -6.59
CA THR A 83 2.63 -4.24 -5.70
C THR A 83 2.31 -5.22 -4.58
N GLY A 84 1.18 -5.06 -3.89
CA GLY A 84 0.78 -5.94 -2.78
C GLY A 84 0.53 -7.37 -3.23
N GLN A 85 -0.18 -7.55 -4.33
CA GLN A 85 -0.49 -8.86 -4.92
C GLN A 85 0.78 -9.56 -5.42
N MET A 86 1.68 -8.84 -6.05
CA MET A 86 2.98 -9.36 -6.49
C MET A 86 3.85 -9.77 -5.30
N LEU A 87 3.85 -8.97 -4.21
CA LEU A 87 4.56 -9.31 -3.00
C LEU A 87 4.01 -10.60 -2.37
N ALA A 88 2.70 -10.73 -2.26
CA ALA A 88 2.06 -11.93 -1.72
C ALA A 88 2.44 -13.17 -2.53
N ALA A 89 2.39 -13.10 -3.86
CA ALA A 89 2.80 -14.17 -4.76
C ALA A 89 4.29 -14.53 -4.58
N LEU A 90 5.18 -13.54 -4.52
CA LEU A 90 6.62 -13.75 -4.33
C LEU A 90 6.96 -14.39 -2.99
N LEU A 91 6.18 -14.11 -1.94
CA LEU A 91 6.33 -14.68 -0.60
C LEU A 91 5.63 -16.04 -0.46
N ASN A 92 4.77 -16.40 -1.41
CA ASN A 92 3.80 -17.51 -1.26
C ASN A 92 2.94 -17.37 -0.01
N TRP A 93 2.52 -16.13 0.29
CA TRP A 93 1.64 -15.79 1.41
C TRP A 93 0.22 -15.51 0.91
N PRO A 94 -0.80 -15.79 1.75
CA PRO A 94 -2.14 -15.34 1.46
C PRO A 94 -2.23 -13.82 1.39
N GLN A 95 -3.19 -13.32 0.62
CA GLN A 95 -3.43 -11.90 0.46
C GLN A 95 -4.86 -11.53 0.86
N ALA A 96 -5.01 -10.35 1.46
CA ALA A 96 -6.27 -9.72 1.76
C ALA A 96 -6.27 -8.33 1.10
N THR A 97 -7.02 -8.17 0.01
CA THR A 97 -6.99 -6.95 -0.82
C THR A 97 -8.20 -6.07 -0.58
N PHE A 98 -8.06 -4.74 -0.81
CA PHE A 98 -9.14 -3.74 -0.66
C PHE A 98 -9.75 -3.73 0.75
N THR A 99 -8.93 -3.96 1.77
CA THR A 99 -9.38 -4.14 3.15
C THR A 99 -9.91 -2.84 3.75
N SER A 100 -11.17 -2.85 4.18
CA SER A 100 -11.85 -1.74 4.87
C SER A 100 -12.04 -1.99 6.37
N LYS A 101 -11.85 -3.23 6.85
CA LYS A 101 -11.86 -3.56 8.29
C LYS A 101 -10.97 -4.75 8.58
N VAL A 102 -10.32 -4.73 9.73
CA VAL A 102 -9.39 -5.76 10.20
C VAL A 102 -9.79 -6.26 11.58
N ASN A 103 -9.85 -7.57 11.75
CA ASN A 103 -10.00 -8.23 13.04
C ASN A 103 -8.91 -9.31 13.17
N LEU A 104 -7.84 -8.99 13.93
CA LEU A 104 -6.72 -9.91 14.16
C LEU A 104 -7.13 -10.97 15.19
N LYS A 105 -6.97 -12.24 14.84
CA LYS A 105 -7.09 -13.43 15.67
C LYS A 105 -5.70 -14.00 15.96
N ASP A 106 -5.60 -15.10 16.71
CA ASP A 106 -4.29 -15.64 17.12
C ASP A 106 -3.40 -16.08 15.94
N LYS A 107 -3.97 -16.76 14.96
CA LYS A 107 -3.23 -17.33 13.81
C LYS A 107 -3.80 -16.91 12.45
N SER A 108 -4.78 -16.06 12.45
CA SER A 108 -5.46 -15.59 11.24
C SER A 108 -5.87 -14.14 11.38
N ILE A 109 -6.23 -13.56 10.27
CA ILE A 109 -6.80 -12.22 10.18
C ILE A 109 -8.12 -12.32 9.41
N GLU A 110 -9.19 -11.86 10.03
CA GLU A 110 -10.48 -11.68 9.38
C GLU A 110 -10.56 -10.24 8.88
N ILE A 111 -10.88 -10.08 7.62
CA ILE A 111 -11.00 -8.76 6.98
C ILE A 111 -12.36 -8.60 6.33
N ILE A 112 -12.83 -7.37 6.28
CA ILE A 112 -13.91 -6.97 5.38
C ILE A 112 -13.27 -6.20 4.24
N ARG A 113 -13.59 -6.57 3.01
CA ARG A 113 -13.05 -5.97 1.79
C ARG A 113 -14.17 -5.42 0.90
N GLU A 114 -13.84 -4.44 0.11
CA GLU A 114 -14.72 -3.86 -0.89
C GLU A 114 -14.62 -4.67 -2.19
N ILE A 115 -15.74 -5.06 -2.74
CA ILE A 115 -15.88 -5.69 -4.05
C ILE A 115 -16.98 -4.97 -4.84
N ASP A 116 -17.16 -5.26 -6.12
CA ASP A 116 -18.13 -4.58 -6.98
C ASP A 116 -19.57 -4.78 -6.48
N GLU A 117 -19.88 -5.96 -5.95
CA GLU A 117 -21.20 -6.31 -5.42
C GLU A 117 -21.44 -5.82 -3.99
N GLY A 118 -20.42 -5.26 -3.31
CA GLY A 118 -20.55 -4.75 -1.95
C GLY A 118 -19.39 -5.11 -1.03
N LEU A 119 -19.69 -5.73 0.10
CA LEU A 119 -18.70 -6.10 1.10
C LEU A 119 -18.56 -7.62 1.21
N GLU A 120 -17.32 -8.10 1.22
CA GLU A 120 -17.00 -9.49 1.43
C GLU A 120 -16.19 -9.66 2.73
N THR A 121 -16.53 -10.66 3.54
CA THR A 121 -15.74 -11.04 4.70
C THR A 121 -14.88 -12.25 4.37
N VAL A 122 -13.58 -12.12 4.54
CA VAL A 122 -12.60 -13.18 4.25
C VAL A 122 -11.71 -13.39 5.46
N GLU A 123 -11.38 -14.62 5.76
CA GLU A 123 -10.38 -14.98 6.77
C GLU A 123 -9.16 -15.61 6.09
N VAL A 124 -7.97 -15.11 6.42
CA VAL A 124 -6.69 -15.61 5.89
C VAL A 124 -5.73 -15.94 7.02
N ASN A 125 -4.93 -16.98 6.83
CA ASN A 125 -3.90 -17.38 7.80
C ASN A 125 -2.73 -16.38 7.79
N LEU A 126 -2.09 -16.25 8.94
CA LEU A 126 -0.82 -15.52 9.04
C LEU A 126 0.36 -16.47 8.72
N PRO A 127 1.47 -15.94 8.15
CA PRO A 127 1.68 -14.54 7.76
C PRO A 127 0.89 -14.16 6.49
N ALA A 128 0.52 -12.87 6.36
CA ALA A 128 -0.33 -12.39 5.26
C ALA A 128 0.09 -11.01 4.73
N VAL A 129 -0.23 -10.74 3.46
CA VAL A 129 -0.13 -9.41 2.86
C VAL A 129 -1.52 -8.79 2.76
N VAL A 130 -1.66 -7.57 3.27
CA VAL A 130 -2.92 -6.84 3.33
C VAL A 130 -2.82 -5.55 2.53
N THR A 131 -3.66 -5.36 1.53
CA THR A 131 -3.78 -4.05 0.87
C THR A 131 -5.00 -3.30 1.40
N CYS A 132 -4.79 -2.03 1.76
CA CYS A 132 -5.75 -1.24 2.51
C CYS A 132 -6.56 -0.32 1.61
N ASP A 133 -7.88 -0.33 1.80
CA ASP A 133 -8.78 0.69 1.29
C ASP A 133 -8.70 1.96 2.18
N LEU A 134 -9.05 3.10 1.60
CA LEU A 134 -9.06 4.39 2.31
C LEU A 134 -10.02 4.41 3.51
N ARG A 135 -11.03 3.54 3.53
CA ARG A 135 -12.04 3.43 4.61
C ARG A 135 -11.56 2.63 5.82
N LEU A 136 -10.39 1.97 5.75
CA LEU A 136 -9.86 1.17 6.85
C LEU A 136 -9.66 1.98 8.13
N ASN A 137 -9.12 3.20 7.99
CA ASN A 137 -8.89 4.12 9.12
C ASN A 137 -8.99 5.58 8.69
N GLU A 138 -9.43 6.40 9.61
CA GLU A 138 -9.20 7.84 9.53
C GLU A 138 -7.73 8.14 9.86
N PRO A 139 -7.02 8.90 9.00
CA PRO A 139 -5.61 9.24 9.23
C PRO A 139 -5.42 10.06 10.51
N ARG A 140 -4.41 9.72 11.30
CA ARG A 140 -4.04 10.47 12.50
C ARG A 140 -3.15 11.66 12.16
N PHE A 141 -3.30 12.72 12.94
CA PHE A 141 -2.34 13.81 12.97
C PHE A 141 -1.27 13.54 14.04
N ALA A 142 0.00 13.74 13.67
CA ALA A 142 1.09 13.66 14.62
C ALA A 142 1.14 14.95 15.45
N SER A 143 1.18 14.84 16.78
CA SER A 143 1.41 16.00 17.66
C SER A 143 2.84 16.49 17.53
N LEU A 144 3.07 17.77 17.82
CA LEU A 144 4.42 18.36 17.78
C LEU A 144 5.44 17.60 18.67
N PRO A 145 5.11 17.20 19.92
CA PRO A 145 6.00 16.36 20.72
C PRO A 145 6.33 15.02 20.06
N ASN A 146 5.38 14.38 19.37
CA ASN A 146 5.61 13.11 18.69
C ASN A 146 6.50 13.29 17.45
N ILE A 147 6.36 14.38 16.72
CA ILE A 147 7.28 14.74 15.61
C ILE A 147 8.71 14.89 16.14
N MET A 148 8.90 15.57 17.27
CA MET A 148 10.22 15.73 17.89
C MET A 148 10.81 14.39 18.36
N LYS A 149 10.00 13.51 18.95
CA LYS A 149 10.41 12.15 19.33
C LYS A 149 10.76 11.29 18.11
N ALA A 150 10.00 11.40 17.03
CA ALA A 150 10.24 10.66 15.79
C ALA A 150 11.60 10.92 15.16
N LYS A 151 12.17 12.13 15.33
CA LYS A 151 13.53 12.45 14.86
C LYS A 151 14.62 11.57 15.49
N LYS A 152 14.37 11.07 16.70
CA LYS A 152 15.31 10.23 17.47
C LYS A 152 15.06 8.72 17.30
N LYS A 153 13.92 8.32 16.70
CA LYS A 153 13.62 6.91 16.47
C LYS A 153 14.55 6.31 15.40
N PRO A 154 14.88 5.00 15.51
CA PRO A 154 15.74 4.31 14.55
C PRO A 154 15.19 4.44 13.12
N LEU A 155 16.08 4.78 12.20
CA LEU A 155 15.85 4.76 10.77
C LEU A 155 17.08 4.14 10.13
N GLU A 156 16.93 2.92 9.64
CA GLU A 156 17.94 2.20 8.87
C GLU A 156 17.85 2.64 7.41
N GLN A 157 19.00 2.86 6.77
CA GLN A 157 19.08 3.09 5.33
C GLN A 157 19.83 1.94 4.68
N ILE A 158 19.27 1.42 3.60
CA ILE A 158 19.83 0.34 2.80
C ILE A 158 19.88 0.84 1.36
N ASP A 159 21.00 0.67 0.67
CA ASP A 159 21.05 0.91 -0.78
C ASP A 159 20.41 -0.27 -1.52
N ALA A 160 19.54 0.01 -2.49
CA ALA A 160 18.85 -1.05 -3.24
C ALA A 160 19.84 -1.98 -3.99
N SER A 161 21.00 -1.46 -4.39
CA SER A 161 22.05 -2.24 -5.05
C SER A 161 22.63 -3.36 -4.15
N GLU A 162 22.61 -3.16 -2.82
CA GLU A 162 23.09 -4.15 -1.85
C GLU A 162 22.16 -5.37 -1.73
N LEU A 163 20.91 -5.23 -2.18
CA LEU A 163 19.93 -6.32 -2.09
C LEU A 163 20.08 -7.38 -3.17
N GLY A 164 20.93 -7.17 -4.18
CA GLY A 164 21.17 -8.11 -5.26
C GLY A 164 19.93 -8.41 -6.11
N ILE A 165 19.07 -7.42 -6.33
CA ILE A 165 17.80 -7.53 -7.06
C ILE A 165 17.93 -6.80 -8.39
N ASP A 166 17.42 -7.43 -9.46
CA ASP A 166 17.20 -6.74 -10.72
C ASP A 166 15.95 -5.85 -10.61
N THR A 167 16.18 -4.54 -10.53
CA THR A 167 15.15 -3.50 -10.48
C THR A 167 15.01 -2.75 -11.81
N LYS A 168 15.70 -3.18 -12.86
CA LYS A 168 15.70 -2.51 -14.16
C LYS A 168 14.28 -2.47 -14.73
N PRO A 169 13.77 -1.29 -15.13
CA PRO A 169 12.48 -1.15 -15.78
C PRO A 169 12.42 -1.98 -17.08
N ARG A 170 11.26 -2.55 -17.36
CA ARG A 170 10.98 -3.29 -18.60
C ARG A 170 10.13 -2.49 -19.56
N ILE A 171 9.55 -1.38 -19.08
CA ILE A 171 8.71 -0.46 -19.83
C ILE A 171 9.37 0.91 -19.83
N GLU A 172 9.37 1.59 -20.97
CA GLU A 172 9.79 2.97 -21.13
C GLU A 172 8.57 3.85 -21.40
N GLN A 173 8.39 4.90 -20.59
CA GLN A 173 7.35 5.89 -20.82
C GLN A 173 7.77 6.85 -21.91
N ILE A 174 7.22 6.68 -23.12
CA ILE A 174 7.59 7.47 -24.29
C ILE A 174 6.94 8.85 -24.26
N LYS A 175 5.68 8.95 -23.82
CA LYS A 175 4.89 10.19 -23.87
C LYS A 175 3.75 10.18 -22.84
N VAL A 176 3.47 11.36 -22.29
CA VAL A 176 2.28 11.65 -21.48
C VAL A 176 1.53 12.80 -22.13
N GLU A 177 0.25 12.62 -22.38
CA GLU A 177 -0.62 13.65 -22.97
C GLU A 177 -1.92 13.76 -22.17
N GLU A 178 -2.46 14.96 -22.12
CA GLU A 178 -3.81 15.14 -21.61
C GLU A 178 -4.83 14.38 -22.49
N PRO A 179 -5.84 13.71 -21.90
CA PRO A 179 -6.87 13.07 -22.70
C PRO A 179 -7.64 14.13 -23.50
N PRO A 180 -8.10 13.78 -24.72
CA PRO A 180 -8.88 14.71 -25.52
C PRO A 180 -10.16 15.11 -24.77
N LYS A 181 -10.51 16.41 -24.86
CA LYS A 181 -11.74 16.92 -24.24
C LYS A 181 -12.94 16.15 -24.76
N ARG A 182 -13.68 15.51 -23.85
CA ARG A 182 -14.93 14.84 -24.20
C ARG A 182 -15.97 15.86 -24.61
N LYS A 183 -16.72 15.59 -25.68
CA LYS A 183 -17.91 16.38 -26.04
C LYS A 183 -18.97 16.19 -24.96
N ALA A 184 -19.78 17.23 -24.73
CA ALA A 184 -20.90 17.11 -23.83
C ALA A 184 -21.87 16.00 -24.29
N GLY A 185 -22.42 15.26 -23.33
CA GLY A 185 -23.43 14.25 -23.63
C GLY A 185 -24.73 14.89 -24.16
N ILE A 186 -25.61 14.06 -24.66
CA ILE A 186 -26.95 14.46 -25.14
C ILE A 186 -27.94 14.27 -23.99
N LYS A 187 -28.70 15.31 -23.66
CA LYS A 187 -29.84 15.16 -22.74
C LYS A 187 -30.99 14.48 -23.45
N VAL A 188 -31.56 13.47 -22.83
CA VAL A 188 -32.72 12.73 -23.33
C VAL A 188 -33.95 13.11 -22.53
N ALA A 189 -35.15 13.04 -23.14
CA ALA A 189 -36.40 13.47 -22.53
C ALA A 189 -36.98 12.43 -21.54
N ASN A 190 -36.71 11.15 -21.75
CA ASN A 190 -37.23 10.05 -20.94
C ASN A 190 -36.33 8.81 -21.03
N VAL A 191 -36.69 7.77 -20.26
CA VAL A 191 -35.93 6.51 -20.17
C VAL A 191 -35.99 5.72 -21.46
N GLU A 192 -37.13 5.73 -22.17
CA GLU A 192 -37.33 5.03 -23.44
C GLU A 192 -36.37 5.55 -24.50
N GLU A 193 -36.19 6.86 -24.61
CA GLU A 193 -35.24 7.49 -25.52
C GLU A 193 -33.80 7.11 -25.14
N LEU A 194 -33.47 7.09 -23.84
CA LEU A 194 -32.15 6.65 -23.37
C LEU A 194 -31.85 5.21 -23.82
N VAL A 195 -32.79 4.29 -23.59
CA VAL A 195 -32.62 2.88 -23.95
C VAL A 195 -32.45 2.72 -25.47
N GLN A 196 -33.20 3.47 -26.29
CA GLN A 196 -33.05 3.44 -27.76
C GLN A 196 -31.67 3.94 -28.18
N LYS A 197 -31.14 4.99 -27.56
CA LYS A 197 -29.80 5.54 -27.88
C LYS A 197 -28.65 4.66 -27.42
N LEU A 198 -28.85 3.83 -26.39
CA LEU A 198 -27.82 2.88 -25.90
C LEU A 198 -27.81 1.58 -26.74
N LYS A 199 -28.89 1.28 -27.50
CA LYS A 199 -28.97 0.08 -28.39
C LYS A 199 -28.40 0.33 -29.79
N ASN A 200 -28.14 1.59 -30.15
CA ASN A 200 -27.55 2.00 -31.43
C ASN A 200 -26.09 2.40 -31.25
#